data_781d3253767c29fd35bc24049b51fbb2
#
_entry.id   781d3253767c29fd35bc24049b51fbb2
#
_cell.length_a   1.000
_cell.length_b   1.000
_cell.length_c   1.000
_cell.angle_alpha   90.00
_cell.angle_beta   90.00
_cell.angle_gamma   90.00
#
_symmetry.space_group_name_H-M   'P 1'
#
loop_
_entity.id
_entity.type
_entity.pdbx_description
1 polymer ?
#
loop_
_entity_poly.entity_id
_entity_poly.type
_entity_poly.pdbx_seq_one_letter_code
_entity_poly.pdbx_strand_id
1 'polypeptide(L)'
;MLKNDWNATDFFQNLVAKNKLANTNQFVFCKVSGLEGFEEALHAMQQATAFCCVSDIADGYTELNNTPRTRRIKTVFLAMRHAIDDMDARNECMVIMRELFRQLMSVLTLERVKLEQNCIYLDPRISFNEIDRYFFSGCACAYFQVAVDVFTDLRFSEDDWNDRLFYDGDLWLLGQDVNKVENAKTKLVAYIWKTFNMALTDARKIVDRPPAMIVDKITIKEYLKYEKDLVEIGAYVELRKTT
;
A
#
# COMPACT_ATOMS: atom_id res chain seq x y z
N MET A 1 8.25 -3.32 -4.28
CA MET A 1 8.49 -1.95 -3.75
C MET A 1 8.20 -0.99 -4.88
N LEU A 2 7.14 -0.20 -4.78
CA LEU A 2 6.73 0.73 -5.83
C LEU A 2 7.87 1.74 -6.07
N LYS A 3 8.40 1.79 -7.29
CA LYS A 3 9.51 2.67 -7.69
C LYS A 3 9.19 4.18 -7.63
N ASN A 4 7.98 4.55 -7.23
CA ASN A 4 7.45 5.90 -7.27
C ASN A 4 7.00 6.39 -5.89
N ASP A 5 7.72 6.06 -4.83
CA ASP A 5 7.38 6.54 -3.49
C ASP A 5 8.26 7.75 -3.12
N TRP A 6 7.62 8.91 -2.96
CA TRP A 6 8.29 10.09 -2.45
C TRP A 6 8.46 10.00 -0.94
N ASN A 7 9.70 10.07 -0.46
CA ASN A 7 10.01 10.06 0.96
C ASN A 7 10.00 11.49 1.52
N ALA A 8 8.86 11.93 2.00
CA ALA A 8 8.70 13.25 2.63
C ALA A 8 9.64 13.43 3.84
N THR A 9 9.89 12.38 4.60
CA THR A 9 10.75 12.42 5.79
C THR A 9 12.19 12.78 5.42
N ASP A 10 12.77 12.07 4.45
CA ASP A 10 14.12 12.36 3.97
C ASP A 10 14.20 13.71 3.28
N PHE A 11 13.14 14.10 2.57
CA PHE A 11 13.06 15.42 1.94
C PHE A 11 13.17 16.54 2.98
N PHE A 12 12.33 16.55 4.02
CA PHE A 12 12.37 17.59 5.05
C PHE A 12 13.64 17.52 5.90
N GLN A 13 14.15 16.32 6.20
CA GLN A 13 15.44 16.17 6.88
C GLN A 13 16.57 16.88 6.13
N ASN A 14 16.66 16.66 4.82
CA ASN A 14 17.64 17.31 3.96
C ASN A 14 17.46 18.83 3.88
N LEU A 15 16.22 19.31 3.86
CA LEU A 15 15.94 20.74 3.83
C LEU A 15 16.37 21.43 5.12
N VAL A 16 15.98 20.88 6.27
CA VAL A 16 16.34 21.44 7.59
C VAL A 16 17.87 21.48 7.76
N ALA A 17 18.56 20.40 7.41
CA ALA A 17 20.03 20.34 7.50
C ALA A 17 20.76 21.41 6.65
N LYS A 18 20.15 21.83 5.54
CA LYS A 18 20.74 22.82 4.59
C LYS A 18 20.21 24.23 4.77
N ASN A 19 19.15 24.42 5.53
CA ASN A 19 18.49 25.70 5.69
C ASN A 19 19.25 26.61 6.65
N LYS A 20 19.62 27.83 6.23
CA LYS A 20 20.37 28.77 7.08
C LYS A 20 19.60 29.21 8.32
N LEU A 21 18.30 29.49 8.19
CA LEU A 21 17.45 29.90 9.30
C LEU A 21 17.32 28.77 10.34
N ALA A 22 17.11 27.55 9.87
CA ALA A 22 17.02 26.38 10.74
C ALA A 22 18.36 26.16 11.49
N ASN A 23 19.50 26.27 10.80
CA ASN A 23 20.82 26.11 11.43
C ASN A 23 21.13 27.22 12.43
N THR A 24 20.81 28.48 12.11
CA THR A 24 21.00 29.63 13.02
C THR A 24 20.20 29.46 14.32
N ASN A 25 18.97 28.93 14.20
CA ASN A 25 18.08 28.69 15.35
C ASN A 25 18.22 27.27 15.93
N GLN A 26 19.21 26.49 15.51
CA GLN A 26 19.54 25.16 16.03
C GLN A 26 18.38 24.15 15.98
N PHE A 27 17.60 24.17 14.87
CA PHE A 27 16.54 23.19 14.66
C PHE A 27 17.11 21.77 14.58
N VAL A 28 16.64 20.90 15.47
CA VAL A 28 16.93 19.47 15.45
C VAL A 28 15.84 18.77 14.65
N PHE A 29 16.25 17.90 13.73
CA PHE A 29 15.31 17.05 12.98
C PHE A 29 15.06 15.74 13.71
N CYS A 30 13.79 15.33 13.81
CA CYS A 30 13.40 14.03 14.36
C CYS A 30 12.23 13.39 13.59
N LYS A 31 12.15 12.07 13.70
CA LYS A 31 11.01 11.26 13.25
C LYS A 31 10.14 10.97 14.47
N VAL A 32 8.84 11.12 14.33
CA VAL A 32 7.92 10.96 15.44
C VAL A 32 6.70 10.14 15.01
N SER A 33 6.11 9.40 15.93
CA SER A 33 4.89 8.61 15.70
C SER A 33 3.66 9.44 16.09
N GLY A 34 3.24 10.33 15.19
CA GLY A 34 2.08 11.18 15.43
C GLY A 34 2.33 12.25 16.50
N LEU A 35 1.25 12.72 17.11
CA LEU A 35 1.26 13.80 18.10
C LEU A 35 1.89 13.35 19.41
N GLU A 36 1.55 12.17 19.89
CA GLU A 36 2.12 11.61 21.14
C GLU A 36 3.62 11.45 21.06
N GLY A 37 4.13 10.86 19.98
CA GLY A 37 5.57 10.72 19.75
C GLY A 37 6.27 12.07 19.58
N PHE A 38 5.58 13.11 19.11
CA PHE A 38 6.11 14.47 19.07
C PHE A 38 6.28 15.03 20.50
N GLU A 39 5.29 14.85 21.37
CA GLU A 39 5.35 15.24 22.77
C GLU A 39 6.49 14.52 23.51
N GLU A 40 6.62 13.21 23.32
CA GLU A 40 7.73 12.42 23.87
C GLU A 40 9.10 12.92 23.39
N ALA A 41 9.23 13.27 22.10
CA ALA A 41 10.48 13.83 21.56
C ALA A 41 10.85 15.17 22.21
N LEU A 42 9.85 16.05 22.46
CA LEU A 42 10.08 17.29 23.17
C LEU A 42 10.54 17.06 24.61
N HIS A 43 9.99 16.08 25.31
CA HIS A 43 10.39 15.72 26.67
C HIS A 43 11.77 15.06 26.71
N ALA A 44 12.09 14.17 25.77
CA ALA A 44 13.36 13.46 25.74
C ALA A 44 14.55 14.37 25.42
N MET A 45 14.35 15.38 24.55
CA MET A 45 15.40 16.28 24.08
C MET A 45 15.35 17.64 24.79
N GLN A 46 15.48 17.66 26.12
CA GLN A 46 15.36 18.89 26.93
C GLN A 46 16.38 19.99 26.60
N GLN A 47 17.54 19.62 26.05
CA GLN A 47 18.59 20.59 25.70
C GLN A 47 18.38 21.23 24.32
N ALA A 48 17.55 20.63 23.46
CA ALA A 48 17.24 21.20 22.17
C ALA A 48 16.23 22.35 22.31
N THR A 49 16.50 23.46 21.63
CA THR A 49 15.69 24.67 21.68
C THR A 49 14.66 24.75 20.55
N ALA A 50 14.92 24.11 19.43
CA ALA A 50 14.02 24.13 18.27
C ALA A 50 13.98 22.76 17.59
N PHE A 51 12.81 22.39 17.05
CA PHE A 51 12.51 21.07 16.49
C PHE A 51 11.79 21.18 15.16
N CYS A 52 12.19 20.33 14.23
CA CYS A 52 11.39 19.99 13.05
C CYS A 52 11.18 18.48 13.05
N CYS A 53 9.97 18.04 13.31
CA CYS A 53 9.63 16.62 13.42
C CYS A 53 8.70 16.21 12.29
N VAL A 54 8.96 15.07 11.66
CA VAL A 54 8.09 14.51 10.63
C VAL A 54 7.47 13.22 11.13
N SER A 55 6.14 13.10 11.02
CA SER A 55 5.45 11.87 11.37
C SER A 55 5.88 10.72 10.47
N ASP A 56 6.27 9.59 11.06
CA ASP A 56 6.49 8.34 10.35
C ASP A 56 5.18 7.65 9.96
N ILE A 57 4.08 7.97 10.66
CA ILE A 57 2.73 7.54 10.33
C ILE A 57 2.25 8.32 9.11
N ALA A 58 1.73 7.61 8.12
CA ALA A 58 1.07 8.19 6.97
C ALA A 58 -0.42 7.92 7.03
N ASP A 59 -1.20 8.96 7.26
CA ASP A 59 -2.63 8.92 7.01
C ASP A 59 -2.90 8.94 5.51
N GLY A 60 -4.06 8.42 5.09
CA GLY A 60 -4.44 8.48 3.70
C GLY A 60 -5.55 7.50 3.35
N TYR A 61 -5.82 7.39 2.06
CA TYR A 61 -6.83 6.48 1.52
C TYR A 61 -6.45 6.04 0.11
N THR A 62 -7.03 4.92 -0.33
CA THR A 62 -6.92 4.46 -1.72
C THR A 62 -8.29 4.54 -2.38
N GLU A 63 -8.37 5.18 -3.54
CA GLU A 63 -9.59 5.23 -4.35
C GLU A 63 -9.68 4.00 -5.25
N LEU A 64 -10.82 3.27 -5.16
CA LEU A 64 -11.12 2.07 -5.95
C LEU A 64 -11.91 2.44 -7.22
N ASN A 65 -11.37 3.31 -8.04
CA ASN A 65 -11.98 3.73 -9.31
C ASN A 65 -11.18 3.23 -10.52
N ASN A 66 -11.57 3.64 -11.73
CA ASN A 66 -10.91 3.22 -12.98
C ASN A 66 -9.44 3.70 -13.10
N THR A 67 -9.03 4.68 -12.31
CA THR A 67 -7.66 5.18 -12.20
C THR A 67 -7.24 5.21 -10.74
N PRO A 68 -6.98 4.05 -10.12
CA PRO A 68 -6.75 3.97 -8.70
C PRO A 68 -5.57 4.83 -8.26
N ARG A 69 -5.75 5.59 -7.19
CA ARG A 69 -4.71 6.41 -6.58
C ARG A 69 -4.69 6.19 -5.08
N THR A 70 -3.50 6.16 -4.52
CA THR A 70 -3.31 6.17 -3.07
C THR A 70 -2.85 7.55 -2.65
N ARG A 71 -3.63 8.19 -1.78
CA ARG A 71 -3.27 9.42 -1.09
C ARG A 71 -2.53 9.09 0.19
N ARG A 72 -1.38 9.73 0.39
CA ARG A 72 -0.58 9.63 1.63
C ARG A 72 -0.37 11.02 2.20
N ILE A 73 -0.64 11.18 3.49
CA ILE A 73 -0.54 12.44 4.21
C ILE A 73 0.54 12.30 5.28
N LYS A 74 1.49 13.22 5.28
CA LYS A 74 2.52 13.31 6.32
C LYS A 74 2.36 14.63 7.07
N THR A 75 2.46 14.56 8.40
CA THR A 75 2.41 15.75 9.25
C THR A 75 3.83 16.16 9.63
N VAL A 76 4.11 17.44 9.48
CA VAL A 76 5.37 18.07 9.87
C VAL A 76 5.09 19.02 11.01
N PHE A 77 5.76 18.83 12.13
CA PHE A 77 5.67 19.67 13.31
C PHE A 77 6.89 20.58 13.41
N LEU A 78 6.65 21.84 13.77
CA LEU A 78 7.69 22.79 14.13
C LEU A 78 7.45 23.21 15.58
N ALA A 79 8.50 23.25 16.39
CA ALA A 79 8.41 23.74 17.76
C ALA A 79 9.66 24.52 18.16
N MET A 80 9.48 25.53 19.00
CA MET A 80 10.57 26.28 19.62
C MET A 80 10.27 26.53 21.10
N ARG A 81 11.27 26.34 21.96
CA ARG A 81 11.15 26.59 23.38
C ARG A 81 11.21 28.09 23.68
N HIS A 82 10.36 28.50 24.60
CA HIS A 82 10.35 29.85 25.17
C HIS A 82 10.00 29.79 26.67
N ALA A 83 10.22 30.87 27.39
CA ALA A 83 9.75 30.97 28.77
C ALA A 83 8.20 30.99 28.79
N ILE A 84 7.59 30.23 29.71
CA ILE A 84 6.10 29.98 29.73
C ILE A 84 5.31 31.28 29.80
N ASP A 85 5.78 32.25 30.59
CA ASP A 85 5.07 33.52 30.84
C ASP A 85 5.52 34.65 29.88
N ASP A 86 6.42 34.38 28.95
CA ASP A 86 6.92 35.34 28.00
C ASP A 86 6.22 35.21 26.63
N MET A 87 5.18 36.04 26.46
CA MET A 87 4.39 36.07 25.24
C MET A 87 5.14 36.72 24.05
N ASP A 88 6.10 37.62 24.34
CA ASP A 88 6.90 38.27 23.29
C ASP A 88 7.90 37.26 22.73
N ALA A 89 8.60 36.52 23.58
CA ALA A 89 9.45 35.41 23.16
C ALA A 89 8.67 34.32 22.37
N ARG A 90 7.43 34.01 22.78
CA ARG A 90 6.56 33.11 22.01
C ARG A 90 6.29 33.65 20.61
N ASN A 91 5.95 34.93 20.50
CA ASN A 91 5.67 35.58 19.23
C ASN A 91 6.92 35.59 18.31
N GLU A 92 8.10 35.83 18.86
CA GLU A 92 9.37 35.72 18.12
C GLU A 92 9.59 34.31 17.57
N CYS A 93 9.37 33.27 18.39
CA CYS A 93 9.43 31.86 17.96
C CYS A 93 8.46 31.61 16.81
N MET A 94 7.21 32.12 16.90
CA MET A 94 6.21 31.95 15.83
C MET A 94 6.63 32.64 14.53
N VAL A 95 7.23 33.85 14.60
CA VAL A 95 7.75 34.54 13.43
C VAL A 95 8.83 33.70 12.72
N ILE A 96 9.77 33.14 13.48
CA ILE A 96 10.82 32.26 12.97
C ILE A 96 10.21 31.03 12.29
N MET A 97 9.24 30.36 12.94
CA MET A 97 8.61 29.15 12.39
C MET A 97 7.79 29.45 11.12
N ARG A 98 7.08 30.58 11.06
CA ARG A 98 6.34 31.01 9.86
C ARG A 98 7.31 31.26 8.69
N GLU A 99 8.45 31.90 8.97
CA GLU A 99 9.46 32.16 7.95
C GLU A 99 10.14 30.85 7.50
N LEU A 100 10.45 29.93 8.41
CA LEU A 100 10.97 28.61 8.08
C LEU A 100 9.94 27.85 7.20
N PHE A 101 8.68 27.84 7.59
CA PHE A 101 7.60 27.25 6.78
C PHE A 101 7.59 27.83 5.37
N ARG A 102 7.59 29.18 5.23
CA ARG A 102 7.63 29.85 3.93
C ARG A 102 8.82 29.40 3.07
N GLN A 103 10.01 29.25 3.68
CA GLN A 103 11.22 28.80 2.98
C GLN A 103 11.10 27.32 2.57
N LEU A 104 10.58 26.45 3.43
CA LEU A 104 10.33 25.04 3.10
C LEU A 104 9.33 24.93 1.94
N MET A 105 8.25 25.73 1.94
CA MET A 105 7.25 25.75 0.88
C MET A 105 7.80 26.23 -0.45
N SER A 106 8.75 27.18 -0.45
CA SER A 106 9.40 27.65 -1.68
C SER A 106 10.17 26.53 -2.39
N VAL A 107 10.85 25.67 -1.63
CA VAL A 107 11.54 24.50 -2.19
C VAL A 107 10.55 23.40 -2.58
N LEU A 108 9.52 23.17 -1.78
CA LEU A 108 8.48 22.19 -2.09
C LEU A 108 7.74 22.52 -3.39
N THR A 109 7.56 23.80 -3.72
CA THR A 109 7.00 24.24 -5.01
C THR A 109 7.87 23.80 -6.19
N LEU A 110 9.20 23.85 -6.05
CA LEU A 110 10.12 23.34 -7.08
C LEU A 110 10.12 21.82 -7.16
N GLU A 111 10.07 21.16 -6.00
CA GLU A 111 10.01 19.71 -5.92
C GLU A 111 8.72 19.16 -6.55
N ARG A 112 7.61 19.87 -6.39
CA ARG A 112 6.32 19.52 -7.00
C ARG A 112 6.45 19.27 -8.50
N VAL A 113 7.17 20.10 -9.22
CA VAL A 113 7.37 19.94 -10.67
C VAL A 113 8.09 18.63 -11.00
N LYS A 114 9.08 18.24 -10.20
CA LYS A 114 9.79 16.97 -10.37
C LYS A 114 8.92 15.78 -10.02
N LEU A 115 8.11 15.91 -8.99
CA LEU A 115 7.19 14.85 -8.56
C LEU A 115 6.13 14.58 -9.64
N GLU A 116 5.57 15.63 -10.24
CA GLU A 116 4.61 15.50 -11.34
C GLU A 116 5.19 14.76 -12.55
N GLN A 117 6.48 14.95 -12.86
CA GLN A 117 7.18 14.20 -13.92
C GLN A 117 7.28 12.68 -13.61
N ASN A 118 7.20 12.31 -12.35
CA ASN A 118 7.21 10.92 -11.88
C ASN A 118 5.80 10.40 -11.53
N CYS A 119 4.75 11.08 -12.00
CA CYS A 119 3.35 10.74 -11.71
C CYS A 119 3.00 10.73 -10.20
N ILE A 120 3.69 11.55 -9.41
CA ILE A 120 3.39 11.82 -8.01
C ILE A 120 2.81 13.23 -7.93
N TYR A 121 1.58 13.35 -7.45
CA TYR A 121 0.86 14.62 -7.43
C TYR A 121 0.83 15.17 -6.01
N LEU A 122 1.56 16.23 -5.78
CA LEU A 122 1.56 16.96 -4.52
C LEU A 122 0.32 17.87 -4.44
N ASP A 123 -0.47 17.74 -3.37
CA ASP A 123 -1.59 18.64 -3.11
C ASP A 123 -1.06 20.10 -2.96
N PRO A 124 -1.51 21.03 -3.79
CA PRO A 124 -1.02 22.43 -3.72
C PRO A 124 -1.54 23.17 -2.49
N ARG A 125 -2.53 22.64 -1.80
CA ARG A 125 -3.15 23.27 -0.64
C ARG A 125 -2.54 22.73 0.65
N ILE A 126 -1.66 23.51 1.25
CA ILE A 126 -0.99 23.18 2.51
C ILE A 126 -1.42 24.19 3.58
N SER A 127 -2.09 23.71 4.60
CA SER A 127 -2.53 24.56 5.73
C SER A 127 -1.44 24.55 6.81
N PHE A 128 -1.05 25.75 7.27
CA PHE A 128 -0.20 25.94 8.44
C PHE A 128 -1.09 26.21 9.65
N ASN A 129 -0.95 25.40 10.70
CA ASN A 129 -1.78 25.44 11.90
C ASN A 129 -0.90 25.72 13.11
N GLU A 130 -1.25 26.73 13.87
CA GLU A 130 -0.57 27.08 15.11
C GLU A 130 -1.26 26.39 16.29
N ILE A 131 -0.47 25.79 17.19
CA ILE A 131 -0.98 25.08 18.37
C ILE A 131 -0.95 26.05 19.55
N ASP A 132 -2.01 26.01 20.37
CA ASP A 132 -2.10 26.81 21.58
C ASP A 132 -0.93 26.51 22.53
N ARG A 133 -0.46 27.53 23.25
CA ARG A 133 0.66 27.44 24.19
C ARG A 133 0.47 26.40 25.30
N TYR A 134 -0.76 26.14 25.68
CA TYR A 134 -1.09 25.19 26.74
C TYR A 134 -0.97 23.73 26.32
N PHE A 135 -0.89 23.46 25.04
CA PHE A 135 -0.82 22.10 24.49
C PHE A 135 0.55 21.46 24.75
N PHE A 136 1.64 22.25 24.61
CA PHE A 136 3.01 21.79 24.90
C PHE A 136 3.67 22.82 25.82
N SER A 137 3.72 22.52 27.09
CA SER A 137 4.27 23.43 28.11
C SER A 137 5.67 23.93 27.73
N GLY A 138 5.83 25.24 27.59
CA GLY A 138 7.10 25.89 27.27
C GLY A 138 7.55 25.81 25.80
N CYS A 139 6.68 25.44 24.88
CA CYS A 139 6.97 25.47 23.45
C CYS A 139 5.92 26.24 22.67
N ALA A 140 6.37 27.10 21.75
CA ALA A 140 5.56 27.57 20.65
C ALA A 140 5.56 26.44 19.58
N CYS A 141 4.40 26.01 19.12
CA CYS A 141 4.25 24.90 18.20
C CYS A 141 3.37 25.23 17.01
N ALA A 142 3.72 24.68 15.87
CA ALA A 142 2.91 24.71 14.66
C ALA A 142 3.07 23.40 13.90
N TYR A 143 2.09 23.08 13.05
CA TYR A 143 2.18 21.94 12.16
C TYR A 143 1.58 22.23 10.80
N PHE A 144 2.00 21.48 9.81
CA PHE A 144 1.39 21.45 8.48
C PHE A 144 1.36 20.02 7.94
N GLN A 145 0.46 19.78 7.00
CA GLN A 145 0.32 18.47 6.37
C GLN A 145 0.68 18.55 4.89
N VAL A 146 1.43 17.56 4.43
CA VAL A 146 1.80 17.40 3.04
C VAL A 146 1.15 16.12 2.52
N ALA A 147 0.30 16.26 1.51
CA ALA A 147 -0.39 15.14 0.89
C ALA A 147 0.13 14.90 -0.53
N VAL A 148 0.35 13.64 -0.87
CA VAL A 148 0.70 13.20 -2.21
C VAL A 148 -0.23 12.12 -2.70
N ASP A 149 -0.64 12.21 -3.96
CA ASP A 149 -1.44 11.20 -4.65
C ASP A 149 -0.53 10.45 -5.64
N VAL A 150 -0.48 9.13 -5.50
CA VAL A 150 0.33 8.24 -6.34
C VAL A 150 -0.58 7.24 -7.05
N PHE A 151 -0.33 7.03 -8.35
CA PHE A 151 -1.04 5.97 -9.07
C PHE A 151 -0.73 4.61 -8.45
N THR A 152 -1.76 3.80 -8.22
CA THR A 152 -1.65 2.50 -7.57
C THR A 152 -2.15 1.42 -8.52
N ASP A 153 -1.32 0.41 -8.79
CA ASP A 153 -1.75 -0.76 -9.54
C ASP A 153 -2.53 -1.70 -8.61
N LEU A 154 -3.83 -1.79 -8.84
CA LEU A 154 -4.74 -2.66 -8.11
C LEU A 154 -5.19 -3.87 -8.94
N ARG A 155 -4.50 -4.20 -10.02
CA ARG A 155 -4.83 -5.41 -10.78
C ARG A 155 -4.57 -6.63 -9.92
N PHE A 156 -5.59 -7.48 -9.87
CA PHE A 156 -5.48 -8.75 -9.16
C PHE A 156 -4.48 -9.67 -9.88
N SER A 157 -3.59 -10.28 -9.13
CA SER A 157 -2.69 -11.33 -9.58
C SER A 157 -2.86 -12.55 -8.69
N GLU A 158 -3.14 -13.71 -9.27
CA GLU A 158 -3.22 -14.96 -8.50
C GLU A 158 -1.88 -15.36 -7.88
N ASP A 159 -0.76 -14.95 -8.49
CA ASP A 159 0.59 -15.26 -8.01
C ASP A 159 0.93 -14.61 -6.65
N ASP A 160 0.18 -13.58 -6.25
CA ASP A 160 0.37 -12.91 -4.97
C ASP A 160 -0.28 -13.67 -3.79
N TRP A 161 -1.00 -14.76 -4.05
CA TRP A 161 -1.79 -15.48 -3.07
C TRP A 161 -1.38 -16.96 -2.96
N ASN A 162 -1.34 -17.48 -1.76
CA ASN A 162 -1.01 -18.89 -1.51
C ASN A 162 -2.12 -19.87 -1.95
N ASP A 163 -3.33 -19.36 -2.15
CA ASP A 163 -4.48 -20.18 -2.57
C ASP A 163 -5.33 -19.35 -3.56
N ARG A 164 -6.05 -20.05 -4.44
CA ARG A 164 -6.94 -19.41 -5.40
C ARG A 164 -8.14 -18.78 -4.68
N LEU A 165 -8.33 -17.46 -4.86
CA LEU A 165 -9.41 -16.71 -4.20
C LEU A 165 -10.71 -16.71 -5.00
N PHE A 166 -10.62 -16.77 -6.33
CA PHE A 166 -11.80 -16.70 -7.21
C PHE A 166 -11.92 -17.98 -8.03
N TYR A 167 -12.99 -18.74 -7.78
CA TYR A 167 -13.35 -19.97 -8.49
C TYR A 167 -14.87 -20.16 -8.46
N ASP A 168 -15.38 -20.97 -9.39
CA ASP A 168 -16.80 -21.23 -9.54
C ASP A 168 -17.21 -22.61 -8.99
N GLY A 169 -16.26 -23.53 -8.86
CA GLY A 169 -16.50 -24.87 -8.33
C GLY A 169 -15.36 -25.84 -8.60
N ASP A 170 -15.66 -27.12 -8.40
CA ASP A 170 -14.74 -28.23 -8.62
C ASP A 170 -15.15 -29.04 -9.85
N LEU A 171 -14.17 -29.50 -10.65
CA LEU A 171 -14.40 -30.34 -11.83
C LEU A 171 -14.54 -31.81 -11.40
N TRP A 172 -15.69 -32.39 -11.66
CA TRP A 172 -15.99 -33.78 -11.35
C TRP A 172 -16.14 -34.63 -12.61
N LEU A 173 -15.54 -35.82 -12.62
CA LEU A 173 -15.83 -36.88 -13.56
C LEU A 173 -17.04 -37.67 -13.04
N LEU A 174 -18.10 -37.71 -13.80
CA LEU A 174 -19.33 -38.46 -13.47
C LEU A 174 -19.30 -39.88 -14.04
N GLY A 175 -18.60 -40.08 -15.14
CA GLY A 175 -18.51 -41.34 -15.85
C GLY A 175 -17.83 -41.21 -17.21
N GLN A 176 -17.81 -42.29 -17.96
CA GLN A 176 -17.24 -42.30 -19.32
C GLN A 176 -18.01 -43.25 -20.23
N ASP A 177 -18.11 -42.89 -21.50
CA ASP A 177 -18.55 -43.76 -22.56
C ASP A 177 -17.33 -44.41 -23.23
N VAL A 178 -17.08 -45.65 -22.88
CA VAL A 178 -15.91 -46.42 -23.38
C VAL A 178 -16.02 -46.74 -24.89
N ASN A 179 -17.19 -46.62 -25.48
CA ASN A 179 -17.44 -46.96 -26.89
C ASN A 179 -17.35 -45.70 -27.78
N LYS A 180 -17.27 -44.52 -27.24
CA LYS A 180 -17.24 -43.26 -28.02
C LYS A 180 -15.96 -43.09 -28.82
N VAL A 181 -14.84 -43.50 -28.24
CA VAL A 181 -13.53 -43.38 -28.89
C VAL A 181 -12.70 -44.62 -28.58
N GLU A 182 -11.95 -45.12 -29.57
CA GLU A 182 -11.00 -46.22 -29.35
C GLU A 182 -10.01 -45.90 -28.23
N ASN A 183 -9.86 -46.80 -27.27
CA ASN A 183 -9.04 -46.63 -26.07
C ASN A 183 -9.41 -45.42 -25.21
N ALA A 184 -10.72 -45.09 -25.12
CA ALA A 184 -11.25 -43.94 -24.37
C ALA A 184 -10.68 -43.85 -22.97
N LYS A 185 -10.70 -44.96 -22.21
CA LYS A 185 -10.18 -45.01 -20.84
C LYS A 185 -8.69 -44.62 -20.74
N THR A 186 -7.85 -45.13 -21.63
CA THR A 186 -6.43 -44.82 -21.64
C THR A 186 -6.17 -43.36 -22.00
N LYS A 187 -6.94 -42.85 -22.99
CA LYS A 187 -6.86 -41.43 -23.40
C LYS A 187 -7.29 -40.49 -22.26
N LEU A 188 -8.36 -40.84 -21.56
CA LEU A 188 -8.86 -40.06 -20.42
C LEU A 188 -7.84 -40.01 -19.27
N VAL A 189 -7.24 -41.14 -18.91
CA VAL A 189 -6.17 -41.20 -17.92
C VAL A 189 -4.99 -40.34 -18.34
N ALA A 190 -4.58 -40.42 -19.60
CA ALA A 190 -3.44 -39.66 -20.14
C ALA A 190 -3.75 -38.14 -20.15
N TYR A 191 -4.98 -37.78 -20.51
CA TYR A 191 -5.39 -36.37 -20.49
C TYR A 191 -5.37 -35.81 -19.07
N ILE A 192 -6.01 -36.49 -18.12
CA ILE A 192 -6.07 -36.05 -16.70
C ILE A 192 -4.66 -35.95 -16.12
N TRP A 193 -3.82 -36.97 -16.33
CA TRP A 193 -2.43 -36.95 -15.87
C TRP A 193 -1.63 -35.77 -16.39
N LYS A 194 -1.70 -35.50 -17.70
CA LYS A 194 -0.91 -34.43 -18.34
C LYS A 194 -1.43 -33.04 -18.06
N THR A 195 -2.76 -32.86 -18.11
CA THR A 195 -3.39 -31.54 -18.01
C THR A 195 -3.36 -30.98 -16.60
N PHE A 196 -3.57 -31.87 -15.61
CA PHE A 196 -3.64 -31.45 -14.20
C PHE A 196 -2.35 -31.79 -13.42
N ASN A 197 -1.31 -32.21 -14.08
CA ASN A 197 0.01 -32.50 -13.50
C ASN A 197 -0.01 -33.37 -12.24
N MET A 198 -0.92 -34.36 -12.22
CA MET A 198 -1.07 -35.29 -11.08
C MET A 198 -0.32 -36.59 -11.33
N ALA A 199 -0.18 -37.42 -10.30
CA ALA A 199 0.43 -38.74 -10.47
C ALA A 199 -0.43 -39.65 -11.36
N LEU A 200 0.19 -40.48 -12.24
CA LEU A 200 -0.52 -41.40 -13.13
C LEU A 200 -1.43 -42.39 -12.36
N THR A 201 -1.01 -42.79 -11.17
CA THR A 201 -1.79 -43.66 -10.26
C THR A 201 -3.07 -43.00 -9.81
N ASP A 202 -3.05 -41.70 -9.57
CA ASP A 202 -4.21 -40.96 -9.08
C ASP A 202 -5.16 -40.64 -10.24
N ALA A 203 -4.63 -40.28 -11.41
CA ALA A 203 -5.43 -40.16 -12.63
C ALA A 203 -6.18 -41.48 -12.95
N ARG A 204 -5.53 -42.64 -12.79
CA ARG A 204 -6.18 -43.96 -12.93
C ARG A 204 -7.30 -44.16 -11.92
N LYS A 205 -7.06 -43.87 -10.63
CA LYS A 205 -8.09 -44.00 -9.58
C LYS A 205 -9.35 -43.18 -9.89
N ILE A 206 -9.15 -41.93 -10.37
CA ILE A 206 -10.25 -41.04 -10.74
C ILE A 206 -11.09 -41.66 -11.89
N VAL A 207 -10.46 -42.18 -12.93
CA VAL A 207 -11.13 -42.80 -14.06
C VAL A 207 -11.76 -44.14 -13.74
N ASP A 208 -11.18 -44.90 -12.80
CA ASP A 208 -11.67 -46.24 -12.41
C ASP A 208 -12.87 -46.17 -11.47
N ARG A 209 -13.09 -45.06 -10.75
CA ARG A 209 -14.12 -44.96 -9.69
C ARG A 209 -14.90 -43.64 -9.78
N PRO A 210 -15.62 -43.38 -10.89
CA PRO A 210 -16.50 -42.24 -10.94
C PRO A 210 -17.75 -42.50 -10.02
N PRO A 211 -18.38 -41.44 -9.45
CA PRO A 211 -17.98 -40.03 -9.58
C PRO A 211 -16.76 -39.69 -8.74
N ALA A 212 -15.82 -38.94 -9.34
CA ALA A 212 -14.60 -38.52 -8.66
C ALA A 212 -14.21 -37.09 -9.04
N MET A 213 -13.65 -36.36 -8.11
CA MET A 213 -13.12 -35.01 -8.36
C MET A 213 -11.80 -35.12 -9.16
N ILE A 214 -11.71 -34.36 -10.25
CA ILE A 214 -10.51 -34.26 -11.09
C ILE A 214 -9.62 -33.14 -10.55
N VAL A 215 -10.17 -31.98 -10.33
CA VAL A 215 -9.47 -30.80 -9.83
C VAL A 215 -10.45 -29.89 -9.08
N ASP A 216 -9.98 -29.28 -8.03
CA ASP A 216 -10.73 -28.31 -7.21
C ASP A 216 -10.53 -26.87 -7.73
N LYS A 217 -11.40 -25.99 -7.27
CA LYS A 217 -11.28 -24.54 -7.42
C LYS A 217 -10.99 -24.04 -8.83
N ILE A 218 -11.79 -24.42 -9.81
CA ILE A 218 -11.68 -23.92 -11.18
C ILE A 218 -12.72 -22.85 -11.49
N THR A 219 -12.41 -21.98 -12.43
CA THR A 219 -13.35 -21.00 -12.97
C THR A 219 -14.26 -21.65 -14.03
N ILE A 220 -15.44 -21.04 -14.29
CA ILE A 220 -16.33 -21.49 -15.36
C ILE A 220 -15.65 -21.48 -16.74
N LYS A 221 -14.74 -20.55 -16.96
CA LYS A 221 -13.97 -20.45 -18.22
C LYS A 221 -13.04 -21.66 -18.40
N GLU A 222 -12.38 -22.09 -17.33
CA GLU A 222 -11.53 -23.29 -17.33
C GLU A 222 -12.36 -24.54 -17.48
N TYR A 223 -13.50 -24.61 -16.77
CA TYR A 223 -14.45 -25.71 -16.91
C TYR A 223 -14.86 -25.90 -18.37
N LEU A 224 -15.34 -24.87 -19.05
CA LEU A 224 -15.78 -24.95 -20.44
C LEU A 224 -14.67 -25.42 -21.39
N LYS A 225 -13.42 -25.05 -21.13
CA LYS A 225 -12.25 -25.52 -21.87
C LYS A 225 -12.03 -27.03 -21.64
N TYR A 226 -11.99 -27.47 -20.40
CA TYR A 226 -11.77 -28.87 -20.05
C TYR A 226 -12.96 -29.75 -20.43
N GLU A 227 -14.19 -29.30 -20.25
CA GLU A 227 -15.40 -29.99 -20.65
C GLU A 227 -15.35 -30.39 -22.12
N LYS A 228 -15.01 -29.45 -23.01
CA LYS A 228 -14.89 -29.70 -24.43
C LYS A 228 -13.95 -30.86 -24.72
N ASP A 229 -12.74 -30.80 -24.22
CA ASP A 229 -11.70 -31.83 -24.45
C ASP A 229 -12.08 -33.18 -23.84
N LEU A 230 -12.66 -33.17 -22.65
CA LEU A 230 -13.06 -34.37 -21.91
C LEU A 230 -14.27 -35.06 -22.55
N VAL A 231 -15.24 -34.28 -23.01
CA VAL A 231 -16.41 -34.79 -23.75
C VAL A 231 -15.98 -35.42 -25.09
N GLU A 232 -15.01 -34.86 -25.81
CA GLU A 232 -14.45 -35.44 -27.04
C GLU A 232 -13.83 -36.85 -26.77
N ILE A 233 -13.26 -37.07 -25.61
CA ILE A 233 -12.68 -38.36 -25.20
C ILE A 233 -13.75 -39.35 -24.71
N GLY A 234 -14.99 -38.87 -24.48
CA GLY A 234 -16.09 -39.70 -24.00
C GLY A 234 -16.35 -39.59 -22.49
N ALA A 235 -15.78 -38.61 -21.81
CA ALA A 235 -16.06 -38.34 -20.41
C ALA A 235 -17.37 -37.55 -20.23
N TYR A 236 -18.05 -37.83 -19.11
CA TYR A 236 -19.15 -37.00 -18.58
C TYR A 236 -18.61 -36.24 -17.37
N VAL A 237 -18.63 -34.91 -17.45
CA VAL A 237 -18.10 -34.04 -16.40
C VAL A 237 -19.13 -33.01 -15.93
N GLU A 238 -18.93 -32.52 -14.73
CA GLU A 238 -19.79 -31.53 -14.10
C GLU A 238 -18.95 -30.54 -13.27
N LEU A 239 -19.36 -29.27 -13.30
CA LEU A 239 -18.85 -28.25 -12.37
C LEU A 239 -19.73 -28.27 -11.12
N ARG A 240 -19.21 -28.71 -9.98
CA ARG A 240 -19.91 -28.70 -8.69
C ARG A 240 -19.47 -27.52 -7.86
N LYS A 241 -20.45 -26.74 -7.37
CA LYS A 241 -20.16 -25.67 -6.41
C LYS A 241 -19.64 -26.29 -5.11
N THR A 242 -18.54 -25.78 -4.63
CA THR A 242 -18.07 -26.09 -3.28
C THR A 242 -19.03 -25.47 -2.28
N THR A 243 -19.59 -26.28 -1.38
CA THR A 243 -20.48 -25.84 -0.29
C THR A 243 -19.69 -25.28 0.87
#